data_819bfd415a99a375d635c8fd4f711129
#
_entry.id   819bfd415a99a375d635c8fd4f711129
#
_cell.length_a   1.000
_cell.length_b   1.000
_cell.length_c   1.000
_cell.angle_alpha   90.00
_cell.angle_beta   90.00
_cell.angle_gamma   90.00
#
_symmetry.space_group_name_H-M   'P 1'
#
loop_
_entity.id
_entity.type
_entity.pdbx_description
1 polymer ?
#
loop_
_entity_poly.entity_id
_entity_poly.type
_entity_poly.pdbx_seq_one_letter_code
_entity_poly.pdbx_strand_id
1 'polypeptide(L)'
;MASRVWHAHEMLHAGTGVGAEYTGWIQWPKTYNREEDERIRRVGTEIREKAEAFIVIGVGGSYLGAKAAMDMLLPAFYIEKIL
;
A
#
# COMPACT_ATOMS: atom_id res chain seq x y z
N MET A 1 -22.00 -12.60 18.18
CA MET A 1 -21.16 -11.66 17.39
C MET A 1 -19.90 -12.33 16.87
N ALA A 2 -19.15 -13.08 17.66
CA ALA A 2 -17.93 -13.79 17.23
C ALA A 2 -18.17 -14.72 16.04
N SER A 3 -19.27 -15.47 16.00
CA SER A 3 -19.61 -16.35 14.88
C SER A 3 -19.84 -15.61 13.55
N ARG A 4 -20.41 -14.41 13.60
CA ARG A 4 -20.64 -13.58 12.41
C ARG A 4 -19.31 -13.04 11.86
N VAL A 5 -18.44 -12.60 12.74
CA VAL A 5 -17.10 -12.13 12.36
C VAL A 5 -16.29 -13.26 11.74
N TRP A 6 -16.33 -14.43 12.36
CA TRP A 6 -15.64 -15.62 11.85
C TRP A 6 -16.16 -16.05 10.48
N HIS A 7 -17.46 -16.02 10.30
CA HIS A 7 -18.06 -16.33 9.00
C HIS A 7 -17.62 -15.35 7.91
N ALA A 8 -17.58 -14.04 8.23
CA ALA A 8 -17.10 -13.03 7.30
C ALA A 8 -15.63 -13.24 6.95
N HIS A 9 -14.79 -13.60 7.93
CA HIS A 9 -13.39 -13.94 7.73
C HIS A 9 -13.22 -15.12 6.78
N GLU A 10 -13.99 -16.19 6.98
CA GLU A 10 -13.96 -17.37 6.11
C GLU A 10 -14.38 -17.03 4.68
N MET A 11 -15.44 -16.25 4.50
CA MET A 11 -15.90 -15.81 3.18
C MET A 11 -14.83 -14.98 2.46
N LEU A 12 -14.16 -14.07 3.18
CA LEU A 12 -13.10 -13.23 2.63
C LEU A 12 -11.94 -14.09 2.10
N HIS A 13 -11.45 -15.00 2.92
CA HIS A 13 -10.30 -15.84 2.56
C HIS A 13 -10.63 -16.92 1.51
N ALA A 14 -11.86 -17.43 1.52
CA ALA A 14 -12.31 -18.40 0.52
C ALA A 14 -12.71 -17.76 -0.82
N GLY A 15 -12.90 -16.44 -0.86
CA GLY A 15 -13.34 -15.75 -2.06
C GLY A 15 -14.76 -16.09 -2.47
N THR A 16 -15.66 -16.30 -1.52
CA THR A 16 -17.06 -16.70 -1.75
C THR A 16 -18.08 -15.59 -1.52
N GLY A 17 -17.65 -14.46 -0.98
CA GLY A 17 -18.54 -13.32 -0.71
C GLY A 17 -18.77 -12.43 -1.92
N VAL A 18 -19.68 -11.49 -1.76
CA VAL A 18 -19.92 -10.43 -2.75
C VAL A 18 -18.66 -9.56 -2.85
N GLY A 19 -18.20 -9.27 -4.06
CA GLY A 19 -16.98 -8.50 -4.29
C GLY A 19 -15.70 -9.32 -4.22
N ALA A 20 -15.79 -10.66 -4.24
CA ALA A 20 -14.65 -11.56 -4.18
C ALA A 20 -13.62 -11.30 -5.29
N GLU A 21 -14.03 -10.80 -6.43
CA GLU A 21 -13.16 -10.42 -7.54
C GLU A 21 -12.20 -9.25 -7.21
N TYR A 22 -12.45 -8.54 -6.11
CA TYR A 22 -11.61 -7.41 -5.65
C TYR A 22 -10.75 -7.76 -4.44
N THR A 23 -10.57 -9.04 -4.10
CA THR A 23 -9.86 -9.49 -2.90
C THR A 23 -8.45 -10.02 -3.17
N GLY A 24 -7.88 -9.73 -4.33
CA GLY A 24 -6.53 -10.15 -4.70
C GLY A 24 -5.42 -9.64 -3.76
N TRP A 25 -5.68 -8.57 -3.05
CA TRP A 25 -4.74 -7.96 -2.10
C TRP A 25 -4.43 -8.84 -0.87
N ILE A 26 -5.32 -9.79 -0.51
CA ILE A 26 -5.19 -10.61 0.71
C ILE A 26 -3.89 -11.41 0.72
N GLN A 27 -3.53 -12.03 -0.40
CA GLN A 27 -2.32 -12.83 -0.51
C GLN A 27 -1.13 -12.06 -1.06
N TRP A 28 -1.30 -10.79 -1.40
CA TRP A 28 -0.26 -9.96 -2.03
C TRP A 28 1.08 -9.97 -1.30
N PRO A 29 1.14 -9.90 0.05
CA PRO A 29 2.41 -9.97 0.75
C PRO A 29 3.22 -11.25 0.48
N LYS A 30 2.55 -12.32 0.05
CA LYS A 30 3.19 -13.62 -0.29
C LYS A 30 3.41 -13.80 -1.78
N THR A 31 2.56 -13.19 -2.61
CA THR A 31 2.49 -13.47 -4.05
C THR A 31 3.00 -12.34 -4.93
N TYR A 32 3.46 -11.24 -4.36
CA TYR A 32 3.94 -10.10 -5.14
C TYR A 32 5.12 -10.50 -6.05
N ASN A 33 5.24 -9.79 -7.16
CA ASN A 33 6.32 -10.01 -8.11
C ASN A 33 7.63 -9.41 -7.57
N ARG A 34 8.60 -10.26 -7.27
CA ARG A 34 9.88 -9.84 -6.68
C ARG A 34 10.75 -9.04 -7.66
N GLU A 35 10.72 -9.37 -8.94
CA GLU A 35 11.45 -8.61 -9.96
C GLU A 35 10.89 -7.19 -10.09
N GLU A 36 9.58 -7.06 -10.04
CA GLU A 36 8.92 -5.75 -10.05
C GLU A 36 9.27 -4.93 -8.80
N ASP A 37 9.30 -5.57 -7.63
CA ASP A 37 9.70 -4.93 -6.39
C ASP A 37 11.15 -4.41 -6.47
N GLU A 38 12.06 -5.21 -6.98
CA GLU A 38 13.46 -4.79 -7.18
C GLU A 38 13.57 -3.62 -8.17
N ARG A 39 12.77 -3.65 -9.23
CA ARG A 39 12.72 -2.56 -10.20
C ARG A 39 12.21 -1.27 -9.57
N ILE A 40 11.16 -1.34 -8.76
CA ILE A 40 10.63 -0.20 -8.01
C ILE A 40 11.69 0.38 -7.07
N ARG A 41 12.39 -0.46 -6.33
CA ARG A 41 13.46 -0.02 -5.40
C ARG A 41 14.59 0.68 -6.14
N ARG A 42 14.99 0.17 -7.29
CA ARG A 42 16.03 0.76 -8.12
C ARG A 42 15.62 2.14 -8.63
N VAL A 43 14.41 2.26 -9.16
CA VAL A 43 13.85 3.55 -9.62
C VAL A 43 13.74 4.53 -8.45
N GLY A 44 13.30 4.07 -7.29
CA GLY A 44 13.23 4.90 -6.08
C GLY A 44 14.60 5.44 -5.66
N THR A 45 15.64 4.63 -5.76
CA THR A 45 17.03 5.06 -5.49
C THR A 45 17.47 6.11 -6.49
N GLU A 46 17.22 5.91 -7.78
CA GLU A 46 17.54 6.91 -8.82
C GLU A 46 16.86 8.25 -8.57
N ILE A 47 15.58 8.23 -8.25
CA ILE A 47 14.82 9.45 -7.95
C ILE A 47 15.41 10.17 -6.75
N ARG A 48 15.76 9.43 -5.69
CA ARG A 48 16.35 9.99 -4.48
C ARG A 48 17.70 10.68 -4.76
N GLU A 49 18.49 10.13 -5.67
CA GLU A 49 19.79 10.69 -6.04
C GLU A 49 19.68 11.92 -6.93
N LYS A 50 18.64 12.02 -7.76
CA LYS A 50 18.48 13.05 -8.78
C LYS A 50 17.52 14.17 -8.42
N ALA A 51 16.61 13.95 -7.48
CA ALA A 51 15.54 14.88 -7.14
C ALA A 51 15.66 15.36 -5.69
N GLU A 52 15.44 16.65 -5.47
CA GLU A 52 15.35 17.25 -4.14
C GLU A 52 14.00 16.99 -3.49
N ALA A 53 12.95 16.88 -4.30
CA ALA A 53 11.59 16.59 -3.85
C ALA A 53 10.89 15.66 -4.83
N PHE A 54 10.05 14.80 -4.30
CA PHE A 54 9.16 13.91 -5.06
C PHE A 54 7.73 14.19 -4.64
N ILE A 55 6.91 14.65 -5.57
CA ILE A 55 5.54 15.08 -5.29
C ILE A 55 4.57 14.05 -5.88
N VAL A 56 3.67 13.55 -5.05
CA VAL A 56 2.61 12.64 -5.46
C VAL A 56 1.31 13.42 -5.56
N ILE A 57 0.70 13.39 -6.73
CA ILE A 57 -0.60 14.01 -7.00
C ILE A 57 -1.62 12.90 -7.21
N GLY A 58 -2.65 12.87 -6.39
CA GLY A 58 -3.68 11.84 -6.46
C GLY A 58 -4.90 12.20 -5.63
N VAL A 59 -5.98 11.47 -5.84
CA VAL A 59 -7.25 11.65 -5.13
C VAL A 59 -7.62 10.33 -4.45
N GLY A 60 -7.99 10.40 -3.17
CA GLY A 60 -8.47 9.26 -2.39
C GLY A 60 -7.48 8.10 -2.37
N GLY A 61 -7.91 6.92 -2.79
CA GLY A 61 -7.09 5.71 -2.78
C GLY A 61 -5.82 5.78 -3.62
N SER A 62 -5.72 6.75 -4.53
CA SER A 62 -4.51 6.92 -5.33
C SER A 62 -3.31 7.43 -4.52
N TYR A 63 -3.52 8.03 -3.34
CA TYR A 63 -2.42 8.52 -2.51
C TYR A 63 -2.49 8.07 -1.06
N LEU A 64 -3.66 7.70 -0.55
CA LEU A 64 -3.87 7.43 0.88
C LEU A 64 -3.02 6.27 1.40
N GLY A 65 -2.82 5.22 0.59
CA GLY A 65 -1.99 4.09 0.99
C GLY A 65 -0.52 4.48 1.19
N ALA A 66 0.03 5.24 0.24
CA ALA A 66 1.39 5.77 0.34
C ALA A 66 1.51 6.74 1.52
N LYS A 67 0.52 7.63 1.70
CA LYS A 67 0.49 8.56 2.83
C LYS A 67 0.45 7.82 4.17
N ALA A 68 -0.34 6.78 4.30
CA ALA A 68 -0.40 5.98 5.52
C ALA A 68 0.96 5.38 5.89
N ALA A 69 1.69 4.84 4.92
CA ALA A 69 3.03 4.32 5.13
C ALA A 69 4.01 5.42 5.52
N MET A 70 3.94 6.58 4.88
CA MET A 70 4.79 7.72 5.20
C MET A 70 4.52 8.25 6.61
N ASP A 71 3.25 8.40 7.00
CA ASP A 71 2.87 8.85 8.33
C ASP A 71 3.32 7.88 9.43
N MET A 72 3.38 6.59 9.11
CA MET A 72 3.84 5.56 10.03
C MET A 72 5.37 5.54 10.20
N LEU A 73 6.11 5.80 9.13
CA LEU A 73 7.57 5.62 9.08
C LEU A 73 8.36 6.90 9.24
N LEU A 74 7.77 8.06 8.93
CA LEU A 74 8.45 9.35 8.96
C LEU A 74 8.07 10.14 10.21
N PRO A 75 8.93 11.10 10.63
CA PRO A 75 8.60 12.00 11.73
C PRO A 75 7.36 12.83 11.44
N ALA A 76 6.63 13.23 12.49
CA ALA A 76 5.50 14.14 12.37
C ALA A 76 5.92 15.42 11.65
N PHE A 77 5.04 15.95 10.80
CA PHE A 77 5.27 17.18 10.03
C PHE A 77 6.48 17.10 9.08
N TYR A 78 6.75 15.92 8.52
CA TYR A 78 7.88 15.72 7.61
C TYR A 78 7.84 16.63 6.38
N ILE A 79 6.65 16.99 5.88
CA ILE A 79 6.48 17.89 4.74
C ILE A 79 7.00 19.29 5.08
N GLU A 80 6.69 19.78 6.26
CA GLU A 80 7.14 21.09 6.73
C GLU A 80 8.67 21.18 6.88
N LYS A 81 9.30 20.06 7.22
CA LYS A 81 10.75 19.98 7.34
C LYS A 81 11.48 19.97 6.00
N ILE A 82 10.81 19.50 4.94
CA ILE A 82 11.36 19.45 3.59
C ILE A 82 11.19 20.80 2.88
N LEU A 83 10.08 21.45 3.10
CA LEU A 83 9.76 22.75 2.51
C LEU A 83 10.22 23.91 3.38
#